data_2226db010aa524a731e5898ec02c43c4
#
_entry.id   2226db010aa524a731e5898ec02c43c4
#
_cell.length_a   1.000
_cell.length_b   1.000
_cell.length_c   1.000
_cell.angle_alpha   90.00
_cell.angle_beta   90.00
_cell.angle_gamma   90.00
#
_symmetry.space_group_name_H-M   'P 1'
#
loop_
_entity.id
_entity.type
_entity.pdbx_description
1 polymer ?
#
loop_
_entity_poly.entity_id
_entity_poly.type
_entity_poly.pdbx_seq_one_letter_code
_entity_poly.pdbx_strand_id
1 'polypeptide(L)'
;MTQHKERADAARNREAVLAAADDLFARSASPRGVSMDDVATAAGVGKGTLFRRFGDRTGLIRVLVERRIEPLRQAVEAGPAPLGPATPPRERVLALLDAILRFKLDNRYLALALEDAGGASPYRAEHYTWWHETLRDALSRLPGVADSGFTAHALLAATRADLVEHLAAEERMTPDRMREHLAAFAAKALGP
;
A
#
# COMPACT_ATOMS: atom_id res chain seq x y z
N MET A 1 22.71 30.92 9.91
CA MET A 1 22.88 30.32 8.56
C MET A 1 23.17 28.80 8.58
N THR A 2 23.87 28.27 9.58
CA THR A 2 24.28 26.84 9.68
C THR A 2 23.07 25.87 9.77
N GLN A 3 22.08 26.19 10.58
CA GLN A 3 20.93 25.30 10.84
C GLN A 3 20.01 25.09 9.60
N HIS A 4 19.92 26.09 8.70
CA HIS A 4 19.15 25.94 7.46
C HIS A 4 19.86 25.03 6.46
N LYS A 5 21.20 25.12 6.37
CA LYS A 5 22.03 24.25 5.51
C LYS A 5 21.96 22.79 5.99
N GLU A 6 22.06 22.56 7.30
CA GLU A 6 21.97 21.22 7.89
C GLU A 6 20.61 20.55 7.62
N ARG A 7 19.51 21.31 7.70
CA ARG A 7 18.17 20.79 7.37
C ARG A 7 18.02 20.46 5.89
N ALA A 8 18.57 21.29 5.01
CA ALA A 8 18.57 21.06 3.57
C ALA A 8 19.41 19.82 3.18
N ASP A 9 20.59 19.65 3.80
CA ASP A 9 21.44 18.48 3.60
C ASP A 9 20.74 17.20 4.12
N ALA A 10 20.10 17.30 5.28
CA ALA A 10 19.31 16.19 5.83
C ALA A 10 18.13 15.79 4.95
N ALA A 11 17.45 16.76 4.32
CA ALA A 11 16.36 16.50 3.38
C ALA A 11 16.86 15.83 2.09
N ARG A 12 17.97 16.34 1.51
CA ARG A 12 18.61 15.73 0.33
C ARG A 12 19.03 14.28 0.59
N ASN A 13 19.68 14.02 1.72
CA ASN A 13 20.09 12.67 2.09
C ASN A 13 18.88 11.73 2.28
N ARG A 14 17.75 12.25 2.80
CA ARG A 14 16.53 11.46 2.90
C ARG A 14 16.00 11.05 1.52
N GLU A 15 15.92 12.01 0.60
CA GLU A 15 15.47 11.73 -0.75
C GLU A 15 16.39 10.77 -1.50
N ALA A 16 17.71 10.92 -1.35
CA ALA A 16 18.69 9.99 -1.94
C ALA A 16 18.51 8.56 -1.42
N VAL A 17 18.25 8.38 -0.12
CA VAL A 17 17.98 7.05 0.47
C VAL A 17 16.69 6.47 -0.09
N LEU A 18 15.61 7.26 -0.15
CA LEU A 18 14.32 6.77 -0.66
C LEU A 18 14.41 6.42 -2.14
N ALA A 19 15.09 7.23 -2.95
CA ALA A 19 15.31 6.94 -4.37
C ALA A 19 16.14 5.66 -4.58
N ALA A 20 17.23 5.50 -3.83
CA ALA A 20 18.05 4.30 -3.90
C ALA A 20 17.31 3.03 -3.47
N ALA A 21 16.51 3.13 -2.41
CA ALA A 21 15.68 2.03 -1.95
C ALA A 21 14.59 1.68 -2.97
N ASP A 22 13.91 2.67 -3.54
CA ASP A 22 12.91 2.50 -4.59
C ASP A 22 13.49 1.73 -5.79
N ASP A 23 14.66 2.13 -6.25
CA ASP A 23 15.37 1.48 -7.35
C ASP A 23 15.79 0.04 -7.03
N LEU A 24 16.25 -0.22 -5.82
CA LEU A 24 16.64 -1.56 -5.39
C LEU A 24 15.42 -2.48 -5.27
N PHE A 25 14.32 -2.02 -4.66
CA PHE A 25 13.09 -2.81 -4.57
C PHE A 25 12.43 -3.04 -5.94
N ALA A 26 12.49 -2.07 -6.86
CA ALA A 26 11.95 -2.24 -8.21
C ALA A 26 12.69 -3.32 -9.03
N ARG A 27 14.00 -3.51 -8.76
CA ARG A 27 14.86 -4.49 -9.45
C ARG A 27 14.99 -5.81 -8.70
N SER A 28 14.49 -5.89 -7.48
CA SER A 28 14.61 -7.11 -6.67
C SER A 28 13.62 -8.18 -7.13
N ALA A 29 14.11 -9.40 -7.27
CA ALA A 29 13.26 -10.57 -7.53
C ALA A 29 12.64 -11.16 -6.25
N SER A 30 12.92 -10.58 -5.08
CA SER A 30 12.46 -11.09 -3.78
C SER A 30 12.25 -9.96 -2.79
N PRO A 31 11.15 -10.00 -1.99
CA PRO A 31 10.93 -9.03 -0.91
C PRO A 31 12.10 -8.94 0.07
N ARG A 32 12.80 -10.05 0.30
CA ARG A 32 13.93 -10.15 1.25
C ARG A 32 15.29 -9.82 0.63
N GLY A 33 15.35 -9.60 -0.69
CA GLY A 33 16.60 -9.42 -1.44
C GLY A 33 17.27 -8.04 -1.25
N VAL A 34 16.62 -7.08 -0.59
CA VAL A 34 17.16 -5.75 -0.35
C VAL A 34 17.44 -5.56 1.13
N SER A 35 18.72 -5.37 1.48
CA SER A 35 19.16 -5.08 2.84
C SER A 35 19.33 -3.58 3.10
N MET A 36 19.38 -3.18 4.39
CA MET A 36 19.73 -1.81 4.79
C MET A 36 21.12 -1.41 4.33
N ASP A 37 22.05 -2.37 4.25
CA ASP A 37 23.42 -2.16 3.78
C ASP A 37 23.48 -1.83 2.29
N ASP A 38 22.69 -2.54 1.49
CA ASP A 38 22.58 -2.27 0.05
C ASP A 38 22.05 -0.86 -0.18
N VAL A 39 21.01 -0.47 0.58
CA VAL A 39 20.42 0.87 0.49
C VAL A 39 21.40 1.95 0.92
N ALA A 40 22.14 1.75 2.02
CA ALA A 40 23.15 2.71 2.49
C ALA A 40 24.25 2.91 1.45
N THR A 41 24.73 1.81 0.84
CA THR A 41 25.74 1.82 -0.21
C THR A 41 25.24 2.54 -1.46
N ALA A 42 24.05 2.19 -1.93
CA ALA A 42 23.46 2.79 -3.14
C ALA A 42 23.16 4.28 -2.96
N ALA A 43 22.74 4.70 -1.76
CA ALA A 43 22.46 6.09 -1.43
C ALA A 43 23.71 6.93 -1.11
N GLY A 44 24.87 6.30 -0.95
CA GLY A 44 26.12 6.99 -0.55
C GLY A 44 26.06 7.56 0.87
N VAL A 45 25.30 6.95 1.79
CA VAL A 45 25.16 7.39 3.18
C VAL A 45 25.72 6.37 4.18
N GLY A 46 26.17 6.85 5.33
CA GLY A 46 26.63 5.96 6.39
C GLY A 46 25.48 5.15 6.99
N LYS A 47 25.71 3.84 7.29
CA LYS A 47 24.74 2.94 7.94
C LYS A 47 24.07 3.56 9.17
N GLY A 48 24.87 4.17 10.07
CA GLY A 48 24.35 4.80 11.28
C GLY A 48 23.37 5.94 11.00
N THR A 49 23.55 6.67 9.90
CA THR A 49 22.60 7.73 9.47
C THR A 49 21.29 7.12 8.99
N LEU A 50 21.35 6.01 8.24
CA LEU A 50 20.20 5.29 7.75
C LEU A 50 19.37 4.73 8.92
N PHE A 51 20.01 3.97 9.84
CA PHE A 51 19.34 3.39 11.01
C PHE A 51 18.76 4.45 11.94
N ARG A 52 19.47 5.54 12.20
CA ARG A 52 18.96 6.63 13.04
C ARG A 52 17.69 7.28 12.45
N ARG A 53 17.54 7.29 11.13
CA ARG A 53 16.45 7.99 10.45
C ARG A 53 15.23 7.10 10.20
N PHE A 54 15.43 5.85 9.85
CA PHE A 54 14.38 4.93 9.45
C PHE A 54 14.15 3.80 10.48
N GLY A 55 14.99 3.71 11.50
CA GLY A 55 14.97 2.65 12.51
C GLY A 55 15.53 1.35 11.94
N ASP A 56 14.70 0.62 11.26
CA ASP A 56 15.04 -0.67 10.65
C ASP A 56 14.53 -0.76 9.20
N ARG A 57 14.68 -1.93 8.61
CA ARG A 57 14.19 -2.22 7.27
C ARG A 57 12.67 -2.02 7.12
N THR A 58 11.93 -2.41 8.15
CA THR A 58 10.46 -2.26 8.18
C THR A 58 10.06 -0.79 8.18
N GLY A 59 10.74 0.05 8.97
CA GLY A 59 10.54 1.49 8.99
C GLY A 59 10.83 2.14 7.63
N LEU A 60 11.89 1.72 6.95
CA LEU A 60 12.20 2.19 5.59
C LEU A 60 11.11 1.79 4.59
N ILE A 61 10.68 0.52 4.58
CA ILE A 61 9.60 0.02 3.72
C ILE A 61 8.30 0.79 3.96
N ARG A 62 7.95 1.04 5.22
CA ARG A 62 6.76 1.83 5.57
C ARG A 62 6.79 3.21 4.94
N VAL A 63 7.90 3.94 5.05
CA VAL A 63 8.06 5.27 4.45
C VAL A 63 7.96 5.22 2.92
N LEU A 64 8.52 4.19 2.28
CA LEU A 64 8.41 4.01 0.82
C LEU A 64 6.95 3.77 0.40
N VAL A 65 6.24 2.89 1.09
CA VAL A 65 4.83 2.60 0.80
C VAL A 65 3.97 3.84 1.03
N GLU A 66 4.18 4.58 2.13
CA GLU A 66 3.47 5.84 2.41
C GLU A 66 3.67 6.86 1.29
N ARG A 67 4.91 7.02 0.80
CA ARG A 67 5.21 7.91 -0.33
C ARG A 67 4.49 7.50 -1.62
N ARG A 68 4.46 6.21 -1.92
CA ARG A 68 3.83 5.69 -3.15
C ARG A 68 2.30 5.71 -3.10
N ILE A 69 1.71 5.55 -1.91
CA ILE A 69 0.26 5.56 -1.74
C ILE A 69 -0.32 6.98 -1.64
N GLU A 70 0.49 7.98 -1.34
CA GLU A 70 0.03 9.35 -1.12
C GLU A 70 -0.81 9.93 -2.27
N PRO A 71 -0.44 9.80 -3.57
CA PRO A 71 -1.28 10.26 -4.66
C PRO A 71 -2.66 9.55 -4.70
N LEU A 72 -2.68 8.25 -4.36
CA LEU A 72 -3.92 7.49 -4.28
C LEU A 72 -4.77 7.94 -3.08
N ARG A 73 -4.15 8.21 -1.94
CA ARG A 73 -4.82 8.76 -0.77
C ARG A 73 -5.50 10.09 -1.09
N GLN A 74 -4.81 11.00 -1.74
CA GLN A 74 -5.37 12.29 -2.17
C GLN A 74 -6.55 12.11 -3.14
N ALA A 75 -6.45 11.18 -4.09
CA ALA A 75 -7.54 10.87 -5.00
C ALA A 75 -8.79 10.32 -4.29
N VAL A 76 -8.59 9.52 -3.23
CA VAL A 76 -9.67 8.93 -2.43
C VAL A 76 -10.33 9.97 -1.51
N GLU A 77 -9.54 10.87 -0.91
CA GLU A 77 -10.01 11.83 0.09
C GLU A 77 -10.66 13.07 -0.53
N ALA A 78 -10.12 13.56 -1.65
CA ALA A 78 -10.52 14.84 -2.23
C ALA A 78 -10.62 14.83 -3.77
N GLY A 79 -10.36 13.69 -4.42
CA GLY A 79 -10.38 13.57 -5.87
C GLY A 79 -11.78 13.45 -6.48
N PRO A 80 -11.85 13.46 -7.81
CA PRO A 80 -13.10 13.23 -8.55
C PRO A 80 -13.50 11.74 -8.53
N ALA A 81 -14.66 11.44 -9.13
CA ALA A 81 -15.04 10.06 -9.42
C ALA A 81 -13.93 9.36 -10.28
N PRO A 82 -13.74 8.05 -10.09
CA PRO A 82 -14.57 7.13 -9.31
C PRO A 82 -14.09 6.94 -7.85
N LEU A 83 -12.99 7.55 -7.41
CA LEU A 83 -12.40 7.32 -6.07
C LEU A 83 -12.91 8.30 -5.02
N GLY A 84 -13.19 9.53 -5.43
CA GLY A 84 -13.53 10.63 -4.53
C GLY A 84 -14.85 10.43 -3.77
N PRO A 85 -15.06 11.23 -2.71
CA PRO A 85 -16.18 11.04 -1.77
C PRO A 85 -17.56 11.32 -2.39
N ALA A 86 -17.63 12.05 -3.49
CA ALA A 86 -18.87 12.34 -4.21
C ALA A 86 -19.35 11.20 -5.14
N THR A 87 -18.54 10.15 -5.32
CA THR A 87 -18.88 9.00 -6.16
C THR A 87 -20.04 8.20 -5.53
N PRO A 88 -21.00 7.69 -6.32
CA PRO A 88 -22.04 6.80 -5.83
C PRO A 88 -21.44 5.62 -5.05
N PRO A 89 -22.00 5.24 -3.87
CA PRO A 89 -21.34 4.32 -2.95
C PRO A 89 -20.92 2.98 -3.58
N ARG A 90 -21.80 2.36 -4.39
CA ARG A 90 -21.50 1.07 -5.04
C ARG A 90 -20.33 1.19 -6.02
N GLU A 91 -20.35 2.21 -6.85
CA GLU A 91 -19.26 2.48 -7.81
C GLU A 91 -17.95 2.77 -7.07
N ARG A 92 -18.03 3.56 -5.99
CA ARG A 92 -16.87 3.90 -5.18
C ARG A 92 -16.23 2.68 -4.54
N VAL A 93 -17.01 1.76 -3.94
CA VAL A 93 -16.47 0.53 -3.35
C VAL A 93 -15.72 -0.30 -4.38
N LEU A 94 -16.28 -0.50 -5.56
CA LEU A 94 -15.62 -1.26 -6.63
C LEU A 94 -14.34 -0.58 -7.11
N ALA A 95 -14.37 0.74 -7.29
CA ALA A 95 -13.20 1.52 -7.69
C ALA A 95 -12.10 1.52 -6.63
N LEU A 96 -12.44 1.61 -5.34
CA LEU A 96 -11.48 1.53 -4.23
C LEU A 96 -10.79 0.16 -4.20
N LEU A 97 -11.54 -0.93 -4.34
CA LEU A 97 -10.97 -2.28 -4.37
C LEU A 97 -10.04 -2.49 -5.59
N ASP A 98 -10.44 -2.01 -6.76
CA ASP A 98 -9.60 -2.05 -7.96
C ASP A 98 -8.30 -1.24 -7.75
N ALA A 99 -8.40 -0.05 -7.16
CA ALA A 99 -7.24 0.79 -6.86
C ALA A 99 -6.29 0.15 -5.85
N ILE A 100 -6.82 -0.48 -4.79
CA ILE A 100 -6.02 -1.23 -3.81
C ILE A 100 -5.28 -2.39 -4.50
N LEU A 101 -5.99 -3.17 -5.31
CA LEU A 101 -5.40 -4.32 -6.00
C LEU A 101 -4.31 -3.87 -6.98
N ARG A 102 -4.57 -2.83 -7.79
CA ARG A 102 -3.56 -2.25 -8.70
C ARG A 102 -2.34 -1.78 -7.93
N PHE A 103 -2.53 -1.02 -6.85
CA PHE A 103 -1.42 -0.56 -6.02
C PHE A 103 -0.55 -1.73 -5.54
N LYS A 104 -1.17 -2.84 -5.10
CA LYS A 104 -0.44 -4.03 -4.65
C LYS A 104 0.25 -4.78 -5.79
N LEU A 105 -0.35 -4.85 -6.96
CA LEU A 105 0.25 -5.44 -8.16
C LEU A 105 1.47 -4.63 -8.62
N ASP A 106 1.35 -3.31 -8.67
CA ASP A 106 2.43 -2.41 -9.08
C ASP A 106 3.58 -2.34 -8.06
N ASN A 107 3.28 -2.65 -6.79
CA ASN A 107 4.23 -2.60 -5.68
C ASN A 107 4.39 -3.95 -4.96
N ARG A 108 4.29 -5.07 -5.70
CA ARG A 108 4.22 -6.45 -5.16
C ARG A 108 5.16 -6.71 -3.99
N TYR A 109 6.46 -6.50 -4.20
CA TYR A 109 7.46 -6.83 -3.20
C TYR A 109 7.47 -5.88 -2.00
N LEU A 110 7.12 -4.61 -2.19
CA LEU A 110 6.97 -3.67 -1.09
C LEU A 110 5.72 -3.98 -0.26
N ALA A 111 4.59 -4.28 -0.93
CA ALA A 111 3.34 -4.62 -0.26
C ALA A 111 3.49 -5.92 0.56
N LEU A 112 4.12 -6.95 -0.03
CA LEU A 112 4.39 -8.21 0.65
C LEU A 112 5.36 -8.02 1.82
N ALA A 113 6.45 -7.25 1.62
CA ALA A 113 7.41 -6.96 2.67
C ALA A 113 6.80 -6.15 3.83
N LEU A 114 5.84 -5.28 3.56
CA LEU A 114 5.13 -4.53 4.59
C LEU A 114 4.20 -5.44 5.41
N GLU A 115 3.50 -6.35 4.77
CA GLU A 115 2.59 -7.30 5.45
C GLU A 115 3.37 -8.38 6.23
N ASP A 116 4.54 -8.84 5.72
CA ASP A 116 5.41 -9.84 6.36
C ASP A 116 6.22 -9.26 7.54
N ALA A 117 6.52 -7.97 7.52
CA ALA A 117 7.37 -7.31 8.52
C ALA A 117 6.66 -7.06 9.88
N GLY A 118 5.38 -7.30 9.96
CA GLY A 118 4.58 -7.02 11.14
C GLY A 118 4.51 -8.20 12.10
N GLY A 119 5.40 -8.28 13.09
CA GLY A 119 5.18 -9.11 14.30
C GLY A 119 3.93 -8.71 15.11
N ALA A 120 3.26 -7.62 14.73
CA ALA A 120 1.96 -7.18 15.22
C ALA A 120 0.87 -7.53 14.20
N SER A 121 -0.37 -7.69 14.65
CA SER A 121 -1.52 -7.94 13.78
C SER A 121 -1.58 -6.93 12.64
N PRO A 122 -1.69 -7.35 11.37
CA PRO A 122 -1.79 -6.45 10.21
C PRO A 122 -3.02 -5.52 10.31
N TYR A 123 -4.05 -5.93 11.05
CA TYR A 123 -5.28 -5.15 11.29
C TYR A 123 -5.06 -3.92 12.17
N ARG A 124 -3.91 -3.78 12.84
CA ARG A 124 -3.52 -2.60 13.64
C ARG A 124 -2.63 -1.62 12.89
N ALA A 125 -2.25 -1.94 11.66
CA ALA A 125 -1.46 -1.04 10.83
C ALA A 125 -2.31 0.16 10.39
N GLU A 126 -1.74 1.37 10.49
CA GLU A 126 -2.43 2.62 10.18
C GLU A 126 -3.04 2.62 8.77
N HIS A 127 -2.28 2.14 7.78
CA HIS A 127 -2.76 2.02 6.40
C HIS A 127 -3.94 1.06 6.27
N TYR A 128 -3.98 -0.05 7.05
CA TYR A 128 -5.11 -0.97 7.04
C TYR A 128 -6.35 -0.32 7.65
N THR A 129 -6.20 0.35 8.80
CA THR A 129 -7.29 1.06 9.47
C THR A 129 -7.90 2.11 8.54
N TRP A 130 -7.07 2.90 7.86
CA TRP A 130 -7.52 3.91 6.91
C TRP A 130 -8.33 3.31 5.75
N TRP A 131 -7.86 2.22 5.12
CA TRP A 131 -8.60 1.52 4.07
C TRP A 131 -9.91 0.93 4.58
N HIS A 132 -9.88 0.33 5.76
CA HIS A 132 -11.06 -0.26 6.38
C HIS A 132 -12.14 0.80 6.66
N GLU A 133 -11.76 1.93 7.24
CA GLU A 133 -12.68 3.03 7.52
C GLU A 133 -13.25 3.65 6.24
N THR A 134 -12.43 3.83 5.22
CA THR A 134 -12.84 4.35 3.91
C THR A 134 -13.87 3.44 3.25
N LEU A 135 -13.63 2.14 3.22
CA LEU A 135 -14.58 1.16 2.67
C LEU A 135 -15.83 1.05 3.51
N ARG A 136 -15.71 0.99 4.84
CA ARG A 136 -16.85 0.95 5.76
C ARG A 136 -17.80 2.14 5.58
N ASP A 137 -17.25 3.34 5.44
CA ASP A 137 -18.04 4.55 5.17
C ASP A 137 -18.83 4.43 3.86
N ALA A 138 -18.19 3.99 2.77
CA ALA A 138 -18.89 3.79 1.51
C ALA A 138 -19.95 2.68 1.58
N LEU A 139 -19.64 1.56 2.25
CA LEU A 139 -20.54 0.41 2.44
C LEU A 139 -21.74 0.75 3.32
N SER A 140 -21.56 1.59 4.34
CA SER A 140 -22.67 1.98 5.24
C SER A 140 -23.80 2.76 4.56
N ARG A 141 -23.53 3.29 3.36
CA ARG A 141 -24.50 4.02 2.52
C ARG A 141 -25.24 3.11 1.53
N LEU A 142 -24.91 1.81 1.50
CA LEU A 142 -25.55 0.84 0.60
C LEU A 142 -26.70 0.13 1.31
N PRO A 143 -27.91 0.16 0.71
CA PRO A 143 -29.01 -0.66 1.21
C PRO A 143 -28.66 -2.15 1.04
N GLY A 144 -28.94 -2.96 2.04
CA GLY A 144 -28.70 -4.41 1.98
C GLY A 144 -27.35 -4.88 2.53
N VAL A 145 -26.42 -3.99 2.84
CA VAL A 145 -25.18 -4.34 3.57
C VAL A 145 -25.48 -4.33 5.07
N ALA A 146 -25.67 -5.51 5.64
CA ALA A 146 -26.08 -5.67 7.04
C ALA A 146 -24.97 -5.23 8.03
N ASP A 147 -23.72 -5.55 7.74
CA ASP A 147 -22.55 -5.18 8.53
C ASP A 147 -21.45 -4.63 7.61
N SER A 148 -21.37 -3.31 7.55
CA SER A 148 -20.38 -2.61 6.73
C SER A 148 -18.95 -2.81 7.25
N GLY A 149 -18.75 -2.99 8.56
CA GLY A 149 -17.44 -3.23 9.16
C GLY A 149 -16.91 -4.61 8.79
N PHE A 150 -17.70 -5.67 8.99
CA PHE A 150 -17.29 -7.01 8.60
C PHE A 150 -17.10 -7.14 7.08
N THR A 151 -18.01 -6.55 6.30
CA THR A 151 -17.89 -6.56 4.83
C THR A 151 -16.64 -5.86 4.35
N ALA A 152 -16.23 -4.74 4.96
CA ALA A 152 -14.98 -4.07 4.66
C ALA A 152 -13.76 -4.96 4.95
N HIS A 153 -13.75 -5.67 6.09
CA HIS A 153 -12.70 -6.64 6.41
C HIS A 153 -12.63 -7.79 5.39
N ALA A 154 -13.77 -8.36 5.01
CA ALA A 154 -13.83 -9.46 4.03
C ALA A 154 -13.34 -9.04 2.65
N LEU A 155 -13.71 -7.84 2.19
CA LEU A 155 -13.27 -7.29 0.91
C LEU A 155 -11.78 -6.96 0.92
N LEU A 156 -11.25 -6.41 2.01
CA LEU A 156 -9.80 -6.17 2.17
C LEU A 156 -9.00 -7.47 2.25
N ALA A 157 -9.56 -8.53 2.86
CA ALA A 157 -8.92 -9.83 2.87
C ALA A 157 -8.69 -10.39 1.46
N ALA A 158 -9.61 -10.13 0.52
CA ALA A 158 -9.47 -10.52 -0.88
C ALA A 158 -8.39 -9.74 -1.65
N THR A 159 -7.85 -8.67 -1.07
CA THR A 159 -6.75 -7.86 -1.65
C THR A 159 -5.44 -8.02 -0.89
N ARG A 160 -5.28 -9.00 0.00
CA ARG A 160 -4.02 -9.19 0.76
C ARG A 160 -2.84 -9.43 -0.17
N ALA A 161 -1.68 -8.87 0.19
CA ALA A 161 -0.49 -8.97 -0.65
C ALA A 161 0.02 -10.42 -0.77
N ASP A 162 -0.12 -11.23 0.28
CA ASP A 162 0.22 -12.65 0.25
C ASP A 162 -0.68 -13.45 -0.71
N LEU A 163 -2.00 -13.17 -0.73
CA LEU A 163 -2.92 -13.76 -1.69
C LEU A 163 -2.60 -13.30 -3.12
N VAL A 164 -2.39 -12.01 -3.34
CA VAL A 164 -2.04 -11.45 -4.66
C VAL A 164 -0.75 -12.09 -5.19
N GLU A 165 0.25 -12.27 -4.31
CA GLU A 165 1.51 -12.93 -4.66
C GLU A 165 1.29 -14.39 -5.03
N HIS A 166 0.54 -15.16 -4.25
CA HIS A 166 0.20 -16.55 -4.53
C HIS A 166 -0.49 -16.69 -5.90
N LEU A 167 -1.53 -15.91 -6.14
CA LEU A 167 -2.27 -15.94 -7.42
C LEU A 167 -1.36 -15.59 -8.61
N ALA A 168 -0.46 -14.62 -8.46
CA ALA A 168 0.44 -14.21 -9.53
C ALA A 168 1.59 -15.19 -9.77
N ALA A 169 2.24 -15.68 -8.70
CA ALA A 169 3.45 -16.51 -8.81
C ALA A 169 3.13 -17.99 -9.01
N GLU A 170 2.20 -18.53 -8.21
CA GLU A 170 1.88 -19.97 -8.20
C GLU A 170 0.78 -20.31 -9.23
N GLU A 171 -0.34 -19.56 -9.21
CA GLU A 171 -1.45 -19.81 -10.12
C GLU A 171 -1.29 -19.13 -11.49
N ARG A 172 -0.27 -18.25 -11.64
CA ARG A 172 0.02 -17.52 -12.88
C ARG A 172 -1.18 -16.72 -13.39
N MET A 173 -2.01 -16.25 -12.47
CA MET A 173 -3.17 -15.43 -12.80
C MET A 173 -2.71 -14.05 -13.27
N THR A 174 -3.26 -13.59 -14.40
CA THR A 174 -2.94 -12.26 -14.91
C THR A 174 -3.56 -11.16 -14.05
N PRO A 175 -2.96 -9.95 -13.99
CA PRO A 175 -3.54 -8.81 -13.30
C PRO A 175 -5.00 -8.52 -13.68
N ASP A 176 -5.34 -8.59 -14.96
CA ASP A 176 -6.70 -8.33 -15.42
C ASP A 176 -7.69 -9.39 -14.91
N ARG A 177 -7.32 -10.68 -14.93
CA ARG A 177 -8.16 -11.73 -14.35
C ARG A 177 -8.37 -11.56 -12.86
N MET A 178 -7.33 -11.16 -12.10
CA MET A 178 -7.48 -10.87 -10.67
C MET A 178 -8.49 -9.75 -10.45
N ARG A 179 -8.41 -8.69 -11.23
CA ARG A 179 -9.32 -7.53 -11.16
C ARG A 179 -10.75 -7.93 -11.50
N GLU A 180 -10.97 -8.70 -12.55
CA GLU A 180 -12.29 -9.23 -12.94
C GLU A 180 -12.89 -10.09 -11.83
N HIS A 181 -12.11 -11.01 -11.25
CA HIS A 181 -12.58 -11.87 -10.16
C HIS A 181 -12.90 -11.08 -8.90
N LEU A 182 -12.06 -10.11 -8.53
CA LEU A 182 -12.31 -9.23 -7.38
C LEU A 182 -13.58 -8.39 -7.60
N ALA A 183 -13.76 -7.82 -8.77
CA ALA A 183 -14.96 -7.05 -9.10
C ALA A 183 -16.23 -7.91 -9.04
N ALA A 184 -16.19 -9.12 -9.60
CA ALA A 184 -17.31 -10.06 -9.56
C ALA A 184 -17.64 -10.52 -8.13
N PHE A 185 -16.62 -10.80 -7.32
CA PHE A 185 -16.77 -11.15 -5.90
C PHE A 185 -17.41 -9.98 -5.11
N ALA A 186 -16.85 -8.78 -5.27
CA ALA A 186 -17.37 -7.59 -4.60
C ALA A 186 -18.79 -7.28 -5.02
N ALA A 187 -19.13 -7.35 -6.30
CA ALA A 187 -20.48 -7.13 -6.79
C ALA A 187 -21.51 -8.07 -6.16
N LYS A 188 -21.14 -9.35 -5.96
CA LYS A 188 -22.00 -10.34 -5.25
C LYS A 188 -22.14 -10.02 -3.76
N ALA A 189 -21.07 -9.59 -3.10
CA ALA A 189 -21.09 -9.22 -1.68
C ALA A 189 -21.93 -7.97 -1.40
N LEU A 190 -22.05 -7.08 -2.39
CA LEU A 190 -22.84 -5.84 -2.30
C LEU A 190 -24.34 -6.05 -2.60
N GLY A 191 -24.72 -7.23 -3.06
CA GLY A 191 -26.12 -7.51 -3.46
C GLY A 191 -26.50 -6.85 -4.79
N PRO A 192 -27.76 -6.94 -5.18
CA PRO A 192 -28.27 -6.33 -6.40
C PRO A 192 -28.33 -4.80 -6.35
#